data_1e5bfa7f711917215c886dbaca487c53
#
_entry.id   1e5bfa7f711917215c886dbaca487c53
#
_cell.length_a   1.000
_cell.length_b   1.000
_cell.length_c   1.000
_cell.angle_alpha   90.00
_cell.angle_beta   90.00
_cell.angle_gamma   90.00
#
_symmetry.space_group_name_H-M   'P 1'
#
loop_
_entity.id
_entity.type
_entity.pdbx_description
1 polymer ?
#
loop_
_entity_poly.entity_id
_entity_poly.type
_entity_poly.pdbx_seq_one_letter_code
_entity_poly.pdbx_strand_id
1 'polypeptide(L)'
;MLELRPLLPDDFEALYAVASDPLIWEQHPNSDRYKPDVFREFFAEALQSGGALIAIDRKSNRVIGSSRFHGYDLERSEIEIGWTFLARSHWGGAYNGEMKRLMLSHAFKFVDNVIFSVGATNLRSQRAVEKIGGIRVGTKTDPYGRESFIFRITRPAG
;
A
#
# COMPACT_ATOMS: atom_id res chain seq x y z
N MET A 1 12.13 -12.20 -6.23
CA MET A 1 11.49 -12.28 -4.92
C MET A 1 9.98 -12.16 -5.02
N LEU A 2 9.42 -11.04 -5.46
CA LEU A 2 7.99 -10.93 -5.71
C LEU A 2 7.70 -10.31 -7.07
N GLU A 3 6.48 -10.52 -7.54
CA GLU A 3 5.96 -9.94 -8.76
C GLU A 3 4.78 -9.05 -8.41
N LEU A 4 4.68 -7.89 -9.08
CA LEU A 4 3.51 -7.02 -9.01
C LEU A 4 2.85 -6.99 -10.39
N ARG A 5 1.55 -7.12 -10.41
CA ARG A 5 0.77 -6.95 -11.64
C ARG A 5 -0.56 -6.26 -11.32
N PRO A 6 -1.25 -5.70 -12.33
CA PRO A 6 -2.54 -5.07 -12.09
C PRO A 6 -3.54 -6.04 -11.48
N LEU A 7 -4.35 -5.53 -10.56
CA LEU A 7 -5.41 -6.29 -9.90
C LEU A 7 -6.53 -6.61 -10.91
N LEU A 8 -7.00 -7.85 -10.89
CA LEU A 8 -8.08 -8.32 -11.75
C LEU A 8 -9.26 -8.82 -10.90
N PRO A 9 -10.49 -8.80 -11.44
CA PRO A 9 -11.65 -9.29 -10.70
C PRO A 9 -11.50 -10.72 -10.17
N ASP A 10 -10.83 -11.58 -10.91
CA ASP A 10 -10.60 -12.98 -10.53
C ASP A 10 -9.64 -13.15 -9.34
N ASP A 11 -8.99 -12.07 -8.91
CA ASP A 11 -8.04 -12.12 -7.79
C ASP A 11 -8.74 -12.08 -6.43
N PHE A 12 -10.04 -11.87 -6.37
CA PHE A 12 -10.74 -11.65 -5.10
C PHE A 12 -10.52 -12.77 -4.09
N GLU A 13 -10.74 -14.02 -4.48
CA GLU A 13 -10.65 -15.15 -3.54
C GLU A 13 -9.25 -15.31 -2.97
N ALA A 14 -8.22 -15.25 -3.82
CA ALA A 14 -6.85 -15.40 -3.39
C ALA A 14 -6.40 -14.23 -2.50
N LEU A 15 -6.81 -13.02 -2.83
CA LEU A 15 -6.45 -11.84 -2.05
C LEU A 15 -7.20 -11.81 -0.72
N TYR A 16 -8.48 -12.18 -0.71
CA TYR A 16 -9.25 -12.25 0.52
C TYR A 16 -8.71 -13.30 1.48
N ALA A 17 -8.18 -14.40 0.97
CA ALA A 17 -7.53 -15.40 1.81
C ALA A 17 -6.41 -14.78 2.67
N VAL A 18 -5.69 -13.80 2.12
CA VAL A 18 -4.70 -13.01 2.87
C VAL A 18 -5.38 -12.02 3.80
N ALA A 19 -6.31 -11.22 3.28
CA ALA A 19 -6.95 -10.12 4.00
C ALA A 19 -7.85 -10.57 5.15
N SER A 20 -8.30 -11.82 5.14
CA SER A 20 -9.19 -12.36 6.18
C SER A 20 -8.52 -12.51 7.55
N ASP A 21 -7.21 -12.31 7.65
CA ASP A 21 -6.47 -12.37 8.91
C ASP A 21 -6.65 -11.05 9.67
N PRO A 22 -7.39 -11.04 10.81
CA PRO A 22 -7.65 -9.80 11.54
C PRO A 22 -6.38 -9.11 12.04
N LEU A 23 -5.31 -9.88 12.26
CA LEU A 23 -4.06 -9.32 12.81
C LEU A 23 -3.32 -8.44 11.80
N ILE A 24 -3.62 -8.59 10.50
CA ILE A 24 -3.08 -7.68 9.48
C ILE A 24 -3.56 -6.24 9.74
N TRP A 25 -4.79 -6.08 10.21
CA TRP A 25 -5.48 -4.78 10.29
C TRP A 25 -5.46 -4.17 11.68
N GLU A 26 -4.86 -4.85 12.66
CA GLU A 26 -4.92 -4.47 14.08
C GLU A 26 -4.47 -3.03 14.35
N GLN A 27 -3.39 -2.58 13.69
CA GLN A 27 -2.88 -1.22 13.85
C GLN A 27 -3.40 -0.25 12.79
N HIS A 28 -4.20 -0.74 11.85
CA HIS A 28 -4.70 0.06 10.75
C HIS A 28 -5.92 0.88 11.17
N PRO A 29 -6.10 2.12 10.68
CA PRO A 29 -7.30 2.91 10.98
C PRO A 29 -8.61 2.20 10.61
N ASN A 30 -8.59 1.38 9.56
CA ASN A 30 -9.74 0.58 9.14
C ASN A 30 -9.53 -0.87 9.55
N SER A 31 -9.63 -1.14 10.85
CA SER A 31 -9.30 -2.45 11.43
C SER A 31 -10.30 -3.56 11.10
N ASP A 32 -11.40 -3.26 10.45
CA ASP A 32 -12.46 -4.21 10.11
C ASP A 32 -12.35 -4.78 8.68
N ARG A 33 -11.28 -4.48 7.94
CA ARG A 33 -11.11 -4.96 6.55
C ARG A 33 -10.98 -6.46 6.40
N TYR A 34 -10.81 -7.20 7.47
CA TYR A 34 -10.84 -8.66 7.44
C TYR A 34 -12.25 -9.22 7.25
N LYS A 35 -13.28 -8.42 7.47
CA LYS A 35 -14.67 -8.86 7.33
C LYS A 35 -15.04 -8.94 5.84
N PRO A 36 -15.77 -10.02 5.42
CA PRO A 36 -16.05 -10.22 4.01
C PRO A 36 -16.72 -9.04 3.31
N ASP A 37 -17.74 -8.45 3.94
CA ASP A 37 -18.49 -7.34 3.33
C ASP A 37 -17.63 -6.09 3.20
N VAL A 38 -16.82 -5.80 4.21
CA VAL A 38 -15.93 -4.64 4.20
C VAL A 38 -14.84 -4.82 3.15
N PHE A 39 -14.25 -6.01 3.07
CA PHE A 39 -13.22 -6.28 2.07
C PHE A 39 -13.78 -6.25 0.66
N ARG A 40 -15.02 -6.69 0.46
CA ARG A 40 -15.66 -6.66 -0.85
C ARG A 40 -15.75 -5.24 -1.38
N GLU A 41 -16.13 -4.27 -0.54
CA GLU A 41 -16.12 -2.86 -0.91
C GLU A 41 -14.73 -2.35 -1.22
N PHE A 42 -13.78 -2.68 -0.36
CA PHE A 42 -12.37 -2.31 -0.56
C PHE A 42 -11.86 -2.81 -1.91
N PHE A 43 -12.15 -4.06 -2.24
CA PHE A 43 -11.73 -4.68 -3.50
C PHE A 43 -12.37 -4.02 -4.72
N ALA A 44 -13.67 -3.72 -4.63
CA ALA A 44 -14.38 -3.03 -5.71
C ALA A 44 -13.81 -1.64 -5.97
N GLU A 45 -13.51 -0.89 -4.91
CA GLU A 45 -12.88 0.42 -5.04
C GLU A 45 -11.47 0.31 -5.63
N ALA A 46 -10.73 -0.72 -5.23
CA ALA A 46 -9.40 -0.97 -5.76
C ALA A 46 -9.45 -1.21 -7.28
N LEU A 47 -10.38 -2.02 -7.75
CA LEU A 47 -10.56 -2.26 -9.18
C LEU A 47 -10.95 -0.97 -9.92
N GLN A 48 -11.87 -0.18 -9.35
CA GLN A 48 -12.30 1.08 -9.95
C GLN A 48 -11.18 2.10 -10.06
N SER A 49 -10.25 2.09 -9.12
CA SER A 49 -9.18 3.08 -9.09
C SER A 49 -8.23 2.99 -10.29
N GLY A 50 -8.12 1.81 -10.89
CA GLY A 50 -7.21 1.58 -12.00
C GLY A 50 -5.74 1.52 -11.59
N GLY A 51 -5.42 1.76 -10.31
CA GLY A 51 -4.04 1.81 -9.82
C GLY A 51 -3.66 0.70 -8.86
N ALA A 52 -4.56 -0.24 -8.60
CA ALA A 52 -4.29 -1.32 -7.65
C ALA A 52 -3.47 -2.45 -8.26
N LEU A 53 -2.55 -2.97 -7.46
CA LEU A 53 -1.67 -4.07 -7.84
C LEU A 53 -1.83 -5.23 -6.88
N ILE A 54 -1.60 -6.44 -7.38
CA ILE A 54 -1.51 -7.63 -6.56
C ILE A 54 -0.06 -8.06 -6.47
N ALA A 55 0.35 -8.52 -5.28
CA ALA A 55 1.70 -8.98 -5.02
C ALA A 55 1.71 -10.50 -4.93
N ILE A 56 2.62 -11.13 -5.69
CA ILE A 56 2.75 -12.59 -5.76
C ILE A 56 4.18 -12.96 -5.38
N ASP A 57 4.31 -13.91 -4.45
CA ASP A 57 5.60 -14.46 -4.08
C ASP A 57 6.07 -15.39 -5.19
N ARG A 58 7.22 -15.08 -5.77
CA ARG A 58 7.75 -15.86 -6.91
C ARG A 58 8.19 -17.26 -6.54
N LYS A 59 8.56 -17.50 -5.28
CA LYS A 59 8.97 -18.84 -4.84
C LYS A 59 7.79 -19.79 -4.73
N SER A 60 6.69 -19.35 -4.15
CA SER A 60 5.50 -20.17 -3.92
C SER A 60 4.41 -19.98 -4.96
N ASN A 61 4.52 -18.94 -5.77
CA ASN A 61 3.50 -18.51 -6.72
C ASN A 61 2.16 -18.18 -6.04
N ARG A 62 2.22 -17.76 -4.78
CA ARG A 62 1.04 -17.41 -3.99
C ARG A 62 0.85 -15.90 -3.92
N VAL A 63 -0.42 -15.49 -3.92
CA VAL A 63 -0.78 -14.11 -3.62
C VAL A 63 -0.44 -13.81 -2.17
N ILE A 64 0.29 -12.72 -1.93
CA ILE A 64 0.72 -12.35 -0.58
C ILE A 64 0.27 -10.96 -0.15
N GLY A 65 -0.34 -10.18 -1.03
CA GLY A 65 -0.81 -8.86 -0.66
C GLY A 65 -1.18 -7.98 -1.83
N SER A 66 -1.30 -6.69 -1.53
CA SER A 66 -1.72 -5.69 -2.51
C SER A 66 -1.18 -4.32 -2.12
N SER A 67 -1.11 -3.44 -3.11
CA SER A 67 -0.82 -2.03 -2.92
C SER A 67 -1.48 -1.25 -4.06
N ARG A 68 -1.49 0.08 -3.96
CA ARG A 68 -2.24 0.89 -4.93
C ARG A 68 -1.54 2.21 -5.18
N PHE A 69 -1.50 2.61 -6.46
CA PHE A 69 -1.19 3.98 -6.85
C PHE A 69 -2.48 4.79 -6.89
N HIS A 70 -2.43 6.03 -6.42
CA HIS A 70 -3.61 6.90 -6.38
C HIS A 70 -3.21 8.37 -6.50
N GLY A 71 -4.11 9.16 -7.08
CA GLY A 71 -3.98 10.61 -7.04
C GLY A 71 -2.83 11.17 -7.86
N TYR A 72 -2.63 10.66 -9.07
CA TYR A 72 -1.63 11.21 -9.98
C TYR A 72 -1.91 12.71 -10.20
N ASP A 73 -0.96 13.56 -9.85
CA ASP A 73 -1.06 15.01 -9.97
C ASP A 73 0.09 15.52 -10.85
N LEU A 74 -0.23 15.87 -12.08
CA LEU A 74 0.76 16.31 -13.05
C LEU A 74 1.41 17.64 -12.65
N GLU A 75 0.63 18.56 -12.08
CA GLU A 75 1.14 19.86 -11.68
C GLU A 75 2.15 19.77 -10.55
N ARG A 76 1.87 18.92 -9.55
CA ARG A 76 2.77 18.69 -8.42
C ARG A 76 3.82 17.64 -8.70
N SER A 77 3.71 16.95 -9.82
CA SER A 77 4.56 15.81 -10.18
C SER A 77 4.61 14.80 -9.05
N GLU A 78 3.44 14.31 -8.66
CA GLU A 78 3.25 13.55 -7.43
C GLU A 78 2.23 12.44 -7.63
N ILE A 79 2.44 11.31 -6.95
CA ILE A 79 1.46 10.22 -6.85
C ILE A 79 1.53 9.62 -5.45
N GLU A 80 0.41 9.10 -4.97
CA GLU A 80 0.37 8.43 -3.68
C GLU A 80 0.50 6.91 -3.86
N ILE A 81 1.25 6.26 -2.96
CA ILE A 81 1.25 4.81 -2.78
C ILE A 81 0.56 4.54 -1.45
N GLY A 82 -0.43 3.67 -1.46
CA GLY A 82 -1.16 3.36 -0.25
C GLY A 82 -1.94 2.06 -0.36
N TRP A 83 -2.83 1.86 0.61
CA TRP A 83 -3.67 0.66 0.69
C TRP A 83 -2.84 -0.62 0.66
N THR A 84 -1.65 -0.59 1.27
CA THR A 84 -0.71 -1.71 1.26
C THR A 84 -1.01 -2.68 2.39
N PHE A 85 -1.06 -3.97 2.07
CA PHE A 85 -1.02 -5.00 3.09
C PHE A 85 -0.30 -6.23 2.56
N LEU A 86 0.31 -6.99 3.49
CA LEU A 86 1.00 -8.24 3.19
C LEU A 86 0.58 -9.30 4.19
N ALA A 87 0.59 -10.56 3.74
CA ALA A 87 0.45 -11.71 4.63
C ALA A 87 1.49 -11.63 5.75
N ARG A 88 1.07 -11.92 6.99
CA ARG A 88 1.96 -11.83 8.15
C ARG A 88 3.20 -12.72 8.03
N SER A 89 3.08 -13.83 7.30
CA SER A 89 4.22 -14.70 7.01
C SER A 89 5.35 -13.99 6.26
N HIS A 90 5.06 -12.86 5.65
CA HIS A 90 6.03 -12.07 4.86
C HIS A 90 6.41 -10.75 5.53
N TRP A 91 5.98 -10.55 6.78
CA TRP A 91 6.38 -9.37 7.55
C TRP A 91 7.81 -9.52 8.08
N GLY A 92 8.44 -8.39 8.34
CA GLY A 92 9.76 -8.34 8.97
C GLY A 92 10.92 -8.76 8.07
N GLY A 93 10.63 -9.18 6.85
CA GLY A 93 11.63 -9.55 5.86
C GLY A 93 11.78 -8.48 4.78
N ALA A 94 12.30 -8.90 3.62
CA ALA A 94 12.61 -8.00 2.52
C ALA A 94 11.42 -7.70 1.59
N TYR A 95 10.28 -8.38 1.75
CA TYR A 95 9.17 -8.31 0.78
C TYR A 95 8.54 -6.92 0.71
N ASN A 96 8.25 -6.29 1.85
CA ASN A 96 7.64 -4.97 1.85
C ASN A 96 8.58 -3.94 1.22
N GLY A 97 9.86 -4.00 1.57
CA GLY A 97 10.87 -3.12 0.99
C GLY A 97 11.00 -3.30 -0.51
N GLU A 98 11.00 -4.54 -0.99
CA GLU A 98 11.07 -4.79 -2.42
C GLU A 98 9.82 -4.32 -3.16
N MET A 99 8.64 -4.55 -2.58
CA MET A 99 7.40 -4.07 -3.18
C MET A 99 7.43 -2.55 -3.34
N LYS A 100 7.83 -1.84 -2.30
CA LYS A 100 7.94 -0.38 -2.35
C LYS A 100 8.99 0.07 -3.35
N ARG A 101 10.14 -0.61 -3.39
CA ARG A 101 11.20 -0.29 -4.34
C ARG A 101 10.73 -0.43 -5.78
N LEU A 102 10.00 -1.50 -6.09
CA LEU A 102 9.45 -1.71 -7.43
C LEU A 102 8.43 -0.63 -7.80
N MET A 103 7.55 -0.28 -6.86
CA MET A 103 6.55 0.75 -7.08
C MET A 103 7.19 2.13 -7.24
N LEU A 104 8.16 2.47 -6.40
CA LEU A 104 8.89 3.73 -6.50
C LEU A 104 9.64 3.84 -7.81
N SER A 105 10.33 2.77 -8.22
CA SER A 105 11.06 2.74 -9.47
C SER A 105 10.14 3.00 -10.66
N HIS A 106 8.96 2.42 -10.64
CA HIS A 106 7.96 2.66 -11.68
C HIS A 106 7.43 4.09 -11.63
N ALA A 107 7.03 4.56 -10.45
CA ALA A 107 6.46 5.90 -10.27
C ALA A 107 7.41 6.99 -10.71
N PHE A 108 8.71 6.86 -10.39
CA PHE A 108 9.71 7.88 -10.72
C PHE A 108 10.01 8.02 -12.21
N LYS A 109 9.42 7.18 -13.05
CA LYS A 109 9.44 7.39 -14.51
C LYS A 109 8.49 8.51 -14.92
N PHE A 110 7.52 8.85 -14.07
CA PHE A 110 6.45 9.79 -14.40
C PHE A 110 6.35 10.97 -13.45
N VAL A 111 6.80 10.82 -12.20
CA VAL A 111 6.68 11.87 -11.17
C VAL A 111 7.99 12.07 -10.44
N ASP A 112 8.11 13.24 -9.80
CA ASP A 112 9.28 13.58 -8.98
C ASP A 112 9.09 13.20 -7.51
N ASN A 113 7.85 13.08 -7.06
CA ASN A 113 7.53 12.84 -5.66
C ASN A 113 6.51 11.73 -5.51
N VAL A 114 6.73 10.89 -4.50
CA VAL A 114 5.75 9.88 -4.10
C VAL A 114 5.37 10.15 -2.66
N ILE A 115 4.08 10.14 -2.36
CA ILE A 115 3.58 10.34 -1.01
C ILE A 115 2.93 9.08 -0.46
N PHE A 116 2.95 8.98 0.87
CA PHE A 116 2.31 7.90 1.62
C PHE A 116 1.49 8.53 2.74
N SER A 117 0.24 8.10 2.90
CA SER A 117 -0.58 8.49 4.05
C SER A 117 -0.66 7.29 4.98
N VAL A 118 -0.18 7.46 6.20
CA VAL A 118 -0.08 6.38 7.18
C VAL A 118 -0.81 6.79 8.45
N GLY A 119 -1.68 5.91 8.96
CA GLY A 119 -2.41 6.19 10.20
C GLY A 119 -1.48 6.53 11.37
N ALA A 120 -1.85 7.53 12.15
CA ALA A 120 -1.03 8.01 13.27
C ALA A 120 -0.77 6.92 14.31
N THR A 121 -1.63 5.90 14.39
CA THR A 121 -1.46 4.78 15.32
C THR A 121 -0.80 3.56 14.67
N ASN A 122 -0.56 3.60 13.36
CA ASN A 122 0.03 2.47 12.63
C ASN A 122 1.56 2.58 12.62
N LEU A 123 2.17 2.27 13.78
CA LEU A 123 3.61 2.43 13.98
C LEU A 123 4.44 1.56 13.04
N ARG A 124 3.97 0.35 12.74
CA ARG A 124 4.67 -0.55 11.83
C ARG A 124 4.81 0.05 10.44
N SER A 125 3.72 0.59 9.90
CA SER A 125 3.75 1.21 8.57
C SER A 125 4.56 2.49 8.55
N GLN A 126 4.53 3.28 9.62
CA GLN A 126 5.36 4.47 9.73
C GLN A 126 6.85 4.12 9.66
N ARG A 127 7.26 3.11 10.41
CA ARG A 127 8.65 2.64 10.40
C ARG A 127 9.06 2.10 9.03
N ALA A 128 8.15 1.38 8.37
CA ALA A 128 8.42 0.83 7.04
C ALA A 128 8.68 1.95 6.02
N VAL A 129 7.88 3.02 6.05
CA VAL A 129 8.05 4.16 5.13
C VAL A 129 9.33 4.93 5.44
N GLU A 130 9.62 5.16 6.72
CA GLU A 130 10.86 5.85 7.13
C GLU A 130 12.10 5.06 6.72
N LYS A 131 12.04 3.73 6.83
CA LYS A 131 13.15 2.85 6.47
C LYS A 131 13.54 2.95 4.99
N ILE A 132 12.60 3.27 4.12
CA ILE A 132 12.87 3.43 2.68
C ILE A 132 13.10 4.89 2.27
N GLY A 133 13.26 5.78 3.22
CA GLY A 133 13.62 7.17 2.97
C GLY A 133 12.49 8.17 3.06
N GLY A 134 11.32 7.77 3.54
CA GLY A 134 10.17 8.67 3.69
C GLY A 134 10.42 9.70 4.76
N ILE A 135 10.10 10.96 4.45
CA ILE A 135 10.21 12.08 5.37
C ILE A 135 8.81 12.60 5.65
N ARG A 136 8.46 12.73 6.93
CA ARG A 136 7.17 13.24 7.32
C ARG A 136 7.07 14.72 6.94
N VAL A 137 6.08 15.06 6.10
CA VAL A 137 5.89 16.41 5.60
C VAL A 137 4.57 17.05 6.03
N GLY A 138 3.67 16.27 6.62
CA GLY A 138 2.38 16.82 7.06
C GLY A 138 1.53 15.83 7.80
N THR A 139 0.34 16.28 8.17
CA THR A 139 -0.68 15.51 8.85
C THR A 139 -2.02 15.86 8.21
N LYS A 140 -2.89 14.85 8.09
CA LYS A 140 -4.27 15.11 7.68
C LYS A 140 -5.23 14.41 8.63
N THR A 141 -6.44 14.97 8.76
CA THR A 141 -7.49 14.42 9.61
C THR A 141 -8.68 14.10 8.73
N ASP A 142 -9.24 12.90 8.88
CA ASP A 142 -10.42 12.51 8.11
C ASP A 142 -11.69 13.07 8.77
N PRO A 143 -12.87 12.95 8.12
CA PRO A 143 -14.13 13.45 8.67
C PRO A 143 -14.53 12.84 10.03
N TYR A 144 -13.92 11.70 10.39
CA TYR A 144 -14.18 11.02 11.67
C TYR A 144 -13.16 11.38 12.75
N GLY A 145 -12.28 12.36 12.49
CA GLY A 145 -11.27 12.80 13.43
C GLY A 145 -10.02 11.92 13.52
N ARG A 146 -9.87 10.97 12.62
CA ARG A 146 -8.68 10.10 12.61
C ARG A 146 -7.53 10.79 11.88
N GLU A 147 -6.35 10.79 12.52
CA GLU A 147 -5.17 11.41 11.96
C GLU A 147 -4.33 10.43 11.14
N SER A 148 -3.74 10.94 10.06
CA SER A 148 -2.74 10.23 9.27
C SER A 148 -1.55 11.17 9.06
N PHE A 149 -0.36 10.60 9.06
CA PHE A 149 0.86 11.33 8.74
C PHE A 149 1.16 11.17 7.26
N ILE A 150 1.58 12.26 6.63
CA ILE A 150 1.95 12.26 5.21
C ILE A 150 3.47 12.23 5.13
N PHE A 151 3.99 11.19 4.44
CA PHE A 151 5.41 11.04 4.17
C PHE A 151 5.67 11.26 2.68
N ARG A 152 6.84 11.78 2.35
CA ARG A 152 7.24 12.00 0.96
C ARG A 152 8.61 11.41 0.69
N ILE A 153 8.74 10.79 -0.49
CA ILE A 153 10.03 10.38 -1.03
C ILE A 153 10.18 11.10 -2.37
N THR A 154 11.29 11.83 -2.52
CA THR A 154 11.59 12.56 -3.74
C THR A 154 12.50 11.70 -4.63
N ARG A 155 12.28 11.77 -5.94
CA ARG A 155 13.10 11.03 -6.90
C ARG A 155 14.59 11.38 -6.69
N PRO A 156 15.47 10.37 -6.55
CA PRO A 156 16.89 10.62 -6.41
C PRO A 156 17.45 11.40 -7.60
N ALA A 157 18.38 12.30 -7.33
CA ALA A 157 19.09 13.05 -8.38
C ALA A 157 20.06 12.11 -9.12
N GLY A 158 20.10 12.23 -10.42
CA GLY A 158 21.00 11.47 -11.29
C GLY A 158 20.32 10.49 -12.22
#